data_8d842985ddaedf46b7510d4c11e7dbcc
#
_entry.id   8d842985ddaedf46b7510d4c11e7dbcc
#
_cell.length_a   1.000
_cell.length_b   1.000
_cell.length_c   1.000
_cell.angle_alpha   90.00
_cell.angle_beta   90.00
_cell.angle_gamma   90.00
#
_symmetry.space_group_name_H-M   'P 1'
#
loop_
_entity.id
_entity.type
_entity.pdbx_description
1 polymer ?
#
loop_
_entity_poly.entity_id
_entity_poly.type
_entity_poly.pdbx_seq_one_letter_code
_entity_poly.pdbx_strand_id
1 'polypeptide(L)'
;MLSRRSVRLSLLALSLVAGRAVAAQTPEELLAKYAKAVDPEGKIASIQGMKSTMTMEMAAMGMTATISSVQRRPNQVAVTISLPGIGEMRSGYDGTIAWSSDPMQGARIMTGMEAATVADGADMNAMLRPASLFSASEMAGEAEVDGEKCLRVKHTWKSGRTTTDCYSTKSGLIIETLAKQSSPQGELDAVSKIGDYRSVGGIMMPHKITVQVMGMEQVMKIVSAEVGDIDPALVAAPADVKALKKP
;
A
#
# COMPACT_ATOMS: atom_id res chain seq x y z
N MET A 1 31.32 56.76 -64.42
CA MET A 1 30.15 55.90 -64.20
C MET A 1 30.56 54.82 -63.23
N LEU A 2 30.27 55.00 -61.96
CA LEU A 2 30.62 54.04 -60.88
C LEU A 2 29.30 53.48 -60.28
N SER A 3 29.12 52.16 -60.50
CA SER A 3 27.94 51.42 -59.99
C SER A 3 28.14 51.10 -58.49
N ARG A 4 27.22 51.57 -57.65
CA ARG A 4 27.14 51.23 -56.22
C ARG A 4 26.41 49.89 -56.07
N ARG A 5 27.11 48.81 -55.64
CA ARG A 5 26.51 47.54 -55.21
C ARG A 5 26.12 47.66 -53.74
N SER A 6 24.78 47.60 -53.48
CA SER A 6 24.20 47.55 -52.14
C SER A 6 24.33 46.12 -51.60
N VAL A 7 25.09 45.95 -50.53
CA VAL A 7 25.17 44.69 -49.76
C VAL A 7 24.01 44.69 -48.74
N ARG A 8 23.04 43.80 -48.94
CA ARG A 8 21.98 43.55 -47.94
C ARG A 8 22.48 42.56 -46.92
N LEU A 9 22.71 43.02 -45.68
CA LEU A 9 22.98 42.20 -44.53
C LEU A 9 21.66 41.56 -44.03
N SER A 10 21.46 40.28 -44.20
CA SER A 10 20.35 39.52 -43.60
C SER A 10 20.75 39.13 -42.21
N LEU A 11 20.11 39.76 -41.18
CA LEU A 11 20.20 39.30 -39.80
C LEU A 11 19.33 38.05 -39.63
N LEU A 12 20.01 36.89 -39.45
CA LEU A 12 19.35 35.67 -39.00
C LEU A 12 19.08 35.80 -37.48
N ALA A 13 17.84 36.01 -37.08
CA ALA A 13 17.44 35.96 -35.69
C ALA A 13 17.36 34.50 -35.21
N LEU A 14 18.35 34.09 -34.44
CA LEU A 14 18.40 32.76 -33.79
C LEU A 14 17.48 32.80 -32.56
N SER A 15 16.24 32.31 -32.69
CA SER A 15 15.31 32.15 -31.57
C SER A 15 15.76 31.01 -30.69
N LEU A 16 16.38 31.30 -29.57
CA LEU A 16 16.58 30.33 -28.47
C LEU A 16 15.22 29.94 -27.91
N VAL A 17 14.72 28.78 -28.29
CA VAL A 17 13.62 28.13 -27.57
C VAL A 17 14.23 27.56 -26.28
N ALA A 18 14.15 28.31 -25.18
CA ALA A 18 14.46 27.82 -23.85
C ALA A 18 13.39 26.78 -23.49
N GLY A 19 13.68 25.51 -23.76
CA GLY A 19 12.90 24.39 -23.25
C GLY A 19 12.89 24.47 -21.72
N ARG A 20 11.73 24.80 -21.13
CA ARG A 20 11.54 24.61 -19.70
C ARG A 20 11.74 23.12 -19.42
N ALA A 21 12.85 22.76 -18.80
CA ALA A 21 12.99 21.44 -18.17
C ALA A 21 11.84 21.35 -17.13
N VAL A 22 10.85 20.53 -17.40
CA VAL A 22 9.87 20.14 -16.39
C VAL A 22 10.70 19.43 -15.32
N ALA A 23 10.79 20.05 -14.14
CA ALA A 23 11.49 19.42 -13.02
C ALA A 23 10.89 18.02 -12.81
N ALA A 24 11.74 16.99 -12.84
CA ALA A 24 11.30 15.63 -12.56
C ALA A 24 10.70 15.60 -11.15
N GLN A 25 9.52 15.00 -10.99
CA GLN A 25 8.87 14.86 -9.68
C GLN A 25 9.77 14.05 -8.73
N THR A 26 9.88 14.49 -7.48
CA THR A 26 10.64 13.79 -6.46
C THR A 26 9.76 12.75 -5.73
N PRO A 27 10.36 11.75 -5.05
CA PRO A 27 9.61 10.83 -4.20
C PRO A 27 8.77 11.55 -3.14
N GLU A 28 9.30 12.61 -2.54
CA GLU A 28 8.63 13.39 -1.50
C GLU A 28 7.38 14.11 -2.03
N GLU A 29 7.46 14.65 -3.23
CA GLU A 29 6.31 15.29 -3.91
C GLU A 29 5.21 14.27 -4.21
N LEU A 30 5.59 13.05 -4.64
CA LEU A 30 4.64 11.96 -4.89
C LEU A 30 3.98 11.48 -3.60
N LEU A 31 4.74 11.32 -2.52
CA LEU A 31 4.21 10.95 -1.20
C LEU A 31 3.24 12.01 -0.68
N ALA A 32 3.57 13.30 -0.81
CA ALA A 32 2.68 14.39 -0.40
C ALA A 32 1.40 14.43 -1.24
N LYS A 33 1.50 14.23 -2.55
CA LYS A 33 0.34 14.15 -3.45
C LYS A 33 -0.55 12.96 -3.11
N TYR A 34 0.04 11.80 -2.84
CA TYR A 34 -0.69 10.61 -2.41
C TYR A 34 -1.41 10.82 -1.09
N ALA A 35 -0.71 11.32 -0.06
CA ALA A 35 -1.31 11.60 1.23
C ALA A 35 -2.52 12.54 1.11
N LYS A 36 -2.41 13.59 0.28
CA LYS A 36 -3.52 14.51 0.00
C LYS A 36 -4.66 13.85 -0.78
N ALA A 37 -4.34 12.91 -1.69
CA ALA A 37 -5.36 12.18 -2.44
C ALA A 37 -6.11 11.17 -1.57
N VAL A 38 -5.42 10.53 -0.61
CA VAL A 38 -6.03 9.58 0.33
C VAL A 38 -6.84 10.29 1.41
N ASP A 39 -6.32 11.37 1.96
CA ASP A 39 -6.98 12.12 3.05
C ASP A 39 -7.13 13.61 2.68
N PRO A 40 -8.07 13.91 1.77
CA PRO A 40 -8.25 15.28 1.27
C PRO A 40 -8.68 16.27 2.36
N GLU A 41 -9.32 15.79 3.42
CA GLU A 41 -9.88 16.60 4.50
C GLU A 41 -9.07 16.55 5.82
N GLY A 42 -8.02 15.74 5.89
CA GLY A 42 -7.21 15.56 7.11
C GLY A 42 -7.94 14.76 8.21
N LYS A 43 -8.82 13.84 7.83
CA LYS A 43 -9.67 13.07 8.75
C LYS A 43 -8.94 11.93 9.47
N ILE A 44 -7.89 11.36 8.85
CA ILE A 44 -7.26 10.15 9.38
C ILE A 44 -6.76 10.30 10.83
N ALA A 45 -6.31 11.50 11.20
CA ALA A 45 -5.83 11.77 12.55
C ALA A 45 -6.91 11.65 13.62
N SER A 46 -8.19 11.88 13.25
CA SER A 46 -9.34 11.80 14.16
C SER A 46 -9.95 10.40 14.23
N ILE A 47 -9.65 9.52 13.27
CA ILE A 47 -10.19 8.16 13.23
C ILE A 47 -9.50 7.31 14.32
N GLN A 48 -10.29 6.76 15.24
CA GLN A 48 -9.80 5.92 16.34
C GLN A 48 -9.67 4.46 15.95
N GLY A 49 -10.46 4.01 14.98
CA GLY A 49 -10.37 2.67 14.46
C GLY A 49 -11.22 2.47 13.23
N MET A 50 -11.06 1.29 12.63
CA MET A 50 -11.72 0.89 11.39
C MET A 50 -12.05 -0.60 11.45
N LYS A 51 -13.19 -0.96 10.88
CA LYS A 51 -13.57 -2.34 10.58
C LYS A 51 -13.79 -2.46 9.08
N SER A 52 -13.40 -3.57 8.50
CA SER A 52 -13.75 -3.89 7.12
C SER A 52 -14.02 -5.38 6.96
N THR A 53 -14.92 -5.69 6.03
CA THR A 53 -15.15 -7.04 5.55
C THR A 53 -14.87 -7.07 4.06
N MET A 54 -14.12 -8.07 3.64
CA MET A 54 -13.73 -8.28 2.24
C MET A 54 -14.03 -9.70 1.82
N THR A 55 -14.29 -9.92 0.55
CA THR A 55 -14.21 -11.23 -0.08
C THR A 55 -12.85 -11.38 -0.75
N MET A 56 -12.30 -12.59 -0.74
CA MET A 56 -11.08 -12.94 -1.49
C MET A 56 -11.40 -14.13 -2.39
N GLU A 57 -11.47 -13.87 -3.69
CA GLU A 57 -11.70 -14.87 -4.73
C GLU A 57 -10.36 -15.46 -5.17
N MET A 58 -10.22 -16.78 -5.09
CA MET A 58 -9.05 -17.57 -5.53
C MET A 58 -9.50 -18.46 -6.68
N ALA A 59 -9.59 -17.89 -7.88
CA ALA A 59 -10.20 -18.58 -9.05
C ALA A 59 -9.51 -19.91 -9.40
N ALA A 60 -8.18 -19.97 -9.29
CA ALA A 60 -7.42 -21.19 -9.55
C ALA A 60 -7.77 -22.37 -8.60
N MET A 61 -8.31 -22.05 -7.42
CA MET A 61 -8.71 -23.04 -6.41
C MET A 61 -10.24 -23.24 -6.36
N GLY A 62 -11.00 -22.43 -7.11
CA GLY A 62 -12.47 -22.42 -7.05
C GLY A 62 -13.02 -22.02 -5.68
N MET A 63 -12.27 -21.25 -4.91
CA MET A 63 -12.58 -20.91 -3.53
C MET A 63 -12.80 -19.41 -3.35
N THR A 64 -13.67 -19.08 -2.41
CA THR A 64 -13.87 -17.70 -1.92
C THR A 64 -13.75 -17.70 -0.41
N ALA A 65 -12.85 -16.85 0.12
CA ALA A 65 -12.72 -16.60 1.55
C ALA A 65 -13.41 -15.28 1.92
N THR A 66 -13.81 -15.19 3.20
CA THR A 66 -14.18 -13.92 3.82
C THR A 66 -13.03 -13.44 4.70
N ILE A 67 -12.67 -12.17 4.54
CA ILE A 67 -11.65 -11.51 5.37
C ILE A 67 -12.33 -10.44 6.20
N SER A 68 -12.16 -10.52 7.52
CA SER A 68 -12.55 -9.46 8.45
C SER A 68 -11.29 -8.81 9.01
N SER A 69 -11.20 -7.49 8.92
CA SER A 69 -10.08 -6.72 9.47
C SER A 69 -10.59 -5.69 10.46
N VAL A 70 -9.92 -5.59 11.58
CA VAL A 70 -10.18 -4.60 12.62
C VAL A 70 -8.87 -3.89 12.94
N GLN A 71 -8.88 -2.57 12.87
CA GLN A 71 -7.73 -1.73 13.17
C GLN A 71 -8.08 -0.73 14.27
N ARG A 72 -7.17 -0.50 15.21
CA ARG A 72 -7.37 0.41 16.34
C ARG A 72 -6.09 1.17 16.65
N ARG A 73 -6.22 2.47 16.92
CA ARG A 73 -5.08 3.29 17.38
C ARG A 73 -4.55 2.80 18.75
N PRO A 74 -3.25 3.00 18.99
CA PRO A 74 -2.30 3.66 18.09
C PRO A 74 -1.81 2.76 16.93
N ASN A 75 -1.67 1.45 17.14
CA ASN A 75 -1.04 0.52 16.20
C ASN A 75 -1.49 -0.92 16.45
N GLN A 76 -2.77 -1.16 16.50
CA GLN A 76 -3.33 -2.49 16.71
C GLN A 76 -4.13 -2.94 15.50
N VAL A 77 -3.99 -4.20 15.11
CA VAL A 77 -4.74 -4.81 14.01
C VAL A 77 -5.01 -6.28 14.31
N ALA A 78 -6.19 -6.74 13.94
CA ALA A 78 -6.52 -8.15 13.85
C ALA A 78 -7.21 -8.44 12.53
N VAL A 79 -6.81 -9.52 11.89
CA VAL A 79 -7.34 -10.02 10.63
C VAL A 79 -7.80 -11.46 10.84
N THR A 80 -9.01 -11.77 10.41
CA THR A 80 -9.54 -13.13 10.36
C THR A 80 -9.85 -13.48 8.92
N ILE A 81 -9.32 -14.58 8.43
CA ILE A 81 -9.61 -15.15 7.11
C ILE A 81 -10.39 -16.43 7.33
N SER A 82 -11.65 -16.44 6.93
CA SER A 82 -12.54 -17.60 7.03
C SER A 82 -12.59 -18.31 5.69
N LEU A 83 -12.10 -19.55 5.65
CA LEU A 83 -12.06 -20.41 4.48
C LEU A 83 -13.10 -21.54 4.64
N PRO A 84 -14.08 -21.66 3.73
CA PRO A 84 -15.06 -22.73 3.78
C PRO A 84 -14.40 -24.11 3.78
N GLY A 85 -14.76 -24.97 4.76
CA GLY A 85 -14.25 -26.32 4.90
C GLY A 85 -12.84 -26.45 5.50
N ILE A 86 -12.13 -25.34 5.72
CA ILE A 86 -10.78 -25.32 6.33
C ILE A 86 -10.82 -24.73 7.74
N GLY A 87 -11.57 -23.64 7.93
CA GLY A 87 -11.65 -22.96 9.21
C GLY A 87 -11.18 -21.51 9.15
N GLU A 88 -10.85 -20.95 10.31
CA GLU A 88 -10.42 -19.58 10.45
C GLU A 88 -8.92 -19.47 10.70
N MET A 89 -8.24 -18.66 9.91
CA MET A 89 -6.88 -18.20 10.17
C MET A 89 -6.95 -16.79 10.73
N ARG A 90 -6.28 -16.56 11.84
CA ARG A 90 -6.25 -15.27 12.52
C ARG A 90 -4.83 -14.77 12.65
N SER A 91 -4.64 -13.48 12.44
CA SER A 91 -3.35 -12.84 12.64
C SER A 91 -3.54 -11.40 13.11
N GLY A 92 -2.51 -10.82 13.69
CA GLY A 92 -2.60 -9.44 14.12
C GLY A 92 -1.35 -8.93 14.83
N TYR A 93 -1.46 -7.67 15.24
CA TYR A 93 -0.50 -6.98 16.09
C TYR A 93 -1.26 -6.31 17.24
N ASP A 94 -0.93 -6.67 18.46
CA ASP A 94 -1.63 -6.15 19.66
C ASP A 94 -1.03 -4.85 20.21
N GLY A 95 -0.12 -4.23 19.47
CA GLY A 95 0.67 -3.06 19.89
C GLY A 95 2.05 -3.44 20.44
N THR A 96 2.31 -4.73 20.64
CA THR A 96 3.57 -5.25 21.23
C THR A 96 4.12 -6.42 20.46
N ILE A 97 3.28 -7.39 20.14
CA ILE A 97 3.65 -8.62 19.42
C ILE A 97 2.80 -8.79 18.17
N ALA A 98 3.44 -9.27 17.11
CA ALA A 98 2.77 -9.84 15.96
C ALA A 98 2.52 -11.34 16.21
N TRP A 99 1.33 -11.81 15.85
CA TRP A 99 0.88 -13.16 16.15
C TRP A 99 0.05 -13.74 15.01
N SER A 100 -0.01 -15.06 14.95
CA SER A 100 -0.98 -15.81 14.15
C SER A 100 -1.49 -17.02 14.91
N SER A 101 -2.67 -17.46 14.51
CA SER A 101 -3.30 -18.70 14.97
C SER A 101 -4.09 -19.26 13.81
N ASP A 102 -3.83 -20.50 13.44
CA ASP A 102 -4.54 -21.21 12.38
C ASP A 102 -4.82 -22.68 12.78
N PRO A 103 -5.82 -23.33 12.15
CA PRO A 103 -6.22 -24.68 12.52
C PRO A 103 -5.13 -25.75 12.30
N MET A 104 -4.15 -25.49 11.43
CA MET A 104 -3.14 -26.48 11.02
C MET A 104 -1.84 -26.33 11.82
N GLN A 105 -1.41 -25.10 12.09
CA GLN A 105 -0.13 -24.79 12.75
C GLN A 105 -0.30 -24.35 14.19
N GLY A 106 -1.53 -24.04 14.61
CA GLY A 106 -1.85 -23.51 15.93
C GLY A 106 -1.43 -22.08 16.12
N ALA A 107 -1.31 -21.67 17.39
CA ALA A 107 -0.92 -20.32 17.77
C ALA A 107 0.61 -20.14 17.74
N ARG A 108 1.08 -19.00 17.24
CA ARG A 108 2.50 -18.62 17.26
C ARG A 108 2.72 -17.11 17.37
N ILE A 109 3.86 -16.74 17.90
CA ILE A 109 4.38 -15.37 17.86
C ILE A 109 5.22 -15.25 16.59
N MET A 110 4.90 -14.27 15.75
CA MET A 110 5.68 -13.94 14.55
C MET A 110 6.99 -13.27 14.95
N THR A 111 8.02 -13.45 14.14
CA THR A 111 9.35 -12.84 14.34
C THR A 111 9.92 -12.31 13.04
N GLY A 112 11.01 -11.54 13.12
CA GLY A 112 11.73 -11.04 11.94
C GLY A 112 10.86 -10.18 11.03
N MET A 113 11.04 -10.35 9.70
CA MET A 113 10.38 -9.54 8.67
C MET A 113 8.85 -9.74 8.63
N GLU A 114 8.37 -10.94 8.97
CA GLU A 114 6.93 -11.21 9.05
C GLU A 114 6.27 -10.35 10.14
N ALA A 115 6.84 -10.34 11.34
CA ALA A 115 6.35 -9.50 12.44
C ALA A 115 6.42 -8.01 12.11
N ALA A 116 7.53 -7.57 11.51
CA ALA A 116 7.72 -6.19 11.10
C ALA A 116 6.68 -5.73 10.07
N THR A 117 6.34 -6.59 9.10
CA THR A 117 5.33 -6.29 8.08
C THR A 117 3.94 -6.11 8.69
N VAL A 118 3.56 -6.96 9.65
CA VAL A 118 2.27 -6.85 10.35
C VAL A 118 2.23 -5.58 11.21
N ALA A 119 3.31 -5.28 11.92
CA ALA A 119 3.43 -4.07 12.74
C ALA A 119 3.37 -2.78 11.91
N ASP A 120 4.06 -2.74 10.74
CA ASP A 120 3.98 -1.60 9.80
C ASP A 120 2.54 -1.36 9.32
N GLY A 121 1.80 -2.44 9.04
CA GLY A 121 0.41 -2.36 8.61
C GLY A 121 -0.58 -2.01 9.72
N ALA A 122 -0.18 -2.17 10.99
CA ALA A 122 -1.03 -1.86 12.15
C ALA A 122 -1.14 -0.35 12.44
N ASP A 123 -0.15 0.45 12.02
CA ASP A 123 -0.24 1.91 12.15
C ASP A 123 -1.19 2.49 11.09
N MET A 124 -2.32 3.03 11.55
CA MET A 124 -3.29 3.67 10.63
C MET A 124 -2.70 4.83 9.83
N ASN A 125 -1.68 5.52 10.35
CA ASN A 125 -1.03 6.59 9.62
C ASN A 125 -0.21 6.05 8.42
N ALA A 126 0.16 4.76 8.44
CA ALA A 126 0.83 4.11 7.30
C ALA A 126 -0.01 4.15 6.01
N MET A 127 -1.34 4.32 6.12
CA MET A 127 -2.23 4.51 4.96
C MET A 127 -1.86 5.76 4.14
N LEU A 128 -1.30 6.78 4.77
CA LEU A 128 -0.85 8.01 4.10
C LEU A 128 0.57 7.91 3.51
N ARG A 129 1.27 6.80 3.75
CA ARG A 129 2.68 6.65 3.32
C ARG A 129 3.57 7.81 3.77
N PRO A 130 3.53 8.27 5.06
CA PRO A 130 4.38 9.37 5.47
C PRO A 130 5.86 9.01 5.30
N ALA A 131 6.68 9.98 4.87
CA ALA A 131 8.12 9.76 4.64
C ALA A 131 8.85 9.20 5.87
N SER A 132 8.30 9.44 7.07
CA SER A 132 8.84 8.91 8.33
C SER A 132 8.83 7.38 8.45
N LEU A 133 8.06 6.66 7.63
CA LEU A 133 8.06 5.19 7.58
C LEU A 133 9.27 4.61 6.84
N PHE A 134 9.90 5.41 5.99
CA PHE A 134 10.95 4.95 5.10
C PHE A 134 12.34 5.39 5.58
N SER A 135 13.34 4.55 5.36
CA SER A 135 14.74 4.90 5.48
C SER A 135 15.29 5.47 4.16
N ALA A 136 14.69 5.09 3.02
CA ALA A 136 14.99 5.63 1.71
C ALA A 136 13.78 5.55 0.78
N SER A 137 13.68 6.50 -0.14
CA SER A 137 12.71 6.51 -1.22
C SER A 137 13.39 6.98 -2.50
N GLU A 138 13.33 6.19 -3.57
CA GLU A 138 14.07 6.44 -4.80
C GLU A 138 13.13 6.31 -6.00
N MET A 139 13.24 7.22 -6.97
CA MET A 139 12.51 7.09 -8.23
C MET A 139 12.93 5.80 -8.95
N ALA A 140 11.95 5.01 -9.38
CA ALA A 140 12.16 3.73 -10.06
C ALA A 140 11.59 3.72 -11.49
N GLY A 141 11.41 4.90 -12.08
CA GLY A 141 11.00 5.08 -13.47
C GLY A 141 9.48 5.29 -13.63
N GLU A 142 9.07 5.22 -14.89
CA GLU A 142 7.67 5.34 -15.31
C GLU A 142 7.11 3.97 -15.66
N ALA A 143 5.80 3.82 -15.53
CA ALA A 143 5.08 2.61 -15.95
C ALA A 143 3.66 2.96 -16.41
N GLU A 144 3.02 1.94 -16.98
CA GLU A 144 1.60 1.96 -17.30
C GLU A 144 0.96 0.70 -16.73
N VAL A 145 -0.12 0.88 -15.97
CA VAL A 145 -0.88 -0.19 -15.34
C VAL A 145 -2.32 -0.12 -15.84
N ASP A 146 -2.76 -1.12 -16.58
CA ASP A 146 -4.10 -1.20 -17.18
C ASP A 146 -4.51 0.08 -17.95
N GLY A 147 -3.55 0.69 -18.68
CA GLY A 147 -3.76 1.91 -19.48
C GLY A 147 -3.60 3.22 -18.70
N GLU A 148 -3.31 3.17 -17.41
CA GLU A 148 -3.06 4.35 -16.58
C GLU A 148 -1.57 4.56 -16.31
N LYS A 149 -1.04 5.75 -16.68
CA LYS A 149 0.36 6.11 -16.46
C LYS A 149 0.63 6.39 -14.98
N CYS A 150 1.78 5.92 -14.51
CA CYS A 150 2.22 6.12 -13.13
C CYS A 150 3.73 6.30 -13.01
N LEU A 151 4.16 6.87 -11.90
CA LEU A 151 5.57 7.01 -11.52
C LEU A 151 5.88 6.02 -10.41
N ARG A 152 6.90 5.19 -10.62
CA ARG A 152 7.35 4.20 -9.64
C ARG A 152 8.33 4.81 -8.66
N VAL A 153 8.09 4.55 -7.37
CA VAL A 153 9.03 4.88 -6.29
C VAL A 153 9.33 3.59 -5.52
N LYS A 154 10.61 3.27 -5.40
CA LYS A 154 11.08 2.19 -4.53
C LYS A 154 11.27 2.75 -3.13
N HIS A 155 10.60 2.16 -2.16
CA HIS A 155 10.70 2.49 -0.75
C HIS A 155 11.44 1.40 0.01
N THR A 156 12.42 1.80 0.82
CA THR A 156 13.01 0.96 1.86
C THR A 156 12.38 1.37 3.19
N TRP A 157 11.59 0.49 3.79
CA TRP A 157 10.94 0.75 5.06
C TRP A 157 11.94 0.70 6.22
N LYS A 158 11.68 1.40 7.29
CA LYS A 158 12.52 1.32 8.51
C LYS A 158 12.57 -0.09 9.11
N SER A 159 11.54 -0.90 8.87
CA SER A 159 11.49 -2.33 9.19
C SER A 159 12.43 -3.19 8.36
N GLY A 160 13.06 -2.65 7.31
CA GLY A 160 13.97 -3.35 6.40
C GLY A 160 13.32 -3.93 5.15
N ARG A 161 11.97 -4.02 5.08
CA ARG A 161 11.29 -4.49 3.86
C ARG A 161 11.37 -3.46 2.74
N THR A 162 11.17 -3.91 1.51
CA THR A 162 11.12 -3.02 0.34
C THR A 162 9.79 -3.17 -0.40
N THR A 163 9.28 -2.05 -0.91
CA THR A 163 8.14 -2.01 -1.84
C THR A 163 8.47 -1.08 -3.00
N THR A 164 7.85 -1.31 -4.15
CA THR A 164 7.83 -0.34 -5.24
C THR A 164 6.40 0.01 -5.53
N ASP A 165 6.02 1.23 -5.19
CA ASP A 165 4.67 1.75 -5.37
C ASP A 165 4.60 2.56 -6.67
N CYS A 166 3.54 2.36 -7.48
CA CYS A 166 3.27 3.12 -8.70
C CYS A 166 2.16 4.14 -8.44
N TYR A 167 2.55 5.41 -8.44
CA TYR A 167 1.67 6.54 -8.17
C TYR A 167 1.07 7.06 -9.48
N SER A 168 -0.25 7.00 -9.62
CA SER A 168 -0.98 7.51 -10.78
C SER A 168 -0.64 8.97 -11.04
N THR A 169 -0.27 9.29 -12.28
CA THR A 169 -0.04 10.68 -12.68
C THR A 169 -1.32 11.50 -12.68
N LYS A 170 -2.48 10.85 -12.84
CA LYS A 170 -3.81 11.45 -12.89
C LYS A 170 -4.39 11.73 -11.50
N SER A 171 -4.47 10.70 -10.65
CA SER A 171 -5.14 10.77 -9.36
C SER A 171 -4.18 11.02 -8.19
N GLY A 172 -2.91 10.70 -8.33
CA GLY A 172 -1.93 10.66 -7.23
C GLY A 172 -2.05 9.43 -6.34
N LEU A 173 -3.05 8.57 -6.55
CA LEU A 173 -3.25 7.34 -5.79
C LEU A 173 -2.28 6.26 -6.25
N ILE A 174 -1.98 5.30 -5.37
CA ILE A 174 -1.19 4.10 -5.73
C ILE A 174 -2.11 3.16 -6.50
N ILE A 175 -1.68 2.74 -7.71
CA ILE A 175 -2.43 1.81 -8.57
C ILE A 175 -1.76 0.44 -8.69
N GLU A 176 -0.49 0.33 -8.30
CA GLU A 176 0.25 -0.94 -8.23
C GLU A 176 1.28 -0.87 -7.10
N THR A 177 1.49 -1.99 -6.44
CA THR A 177 2.60 -2.21 -5.51
C THR A 177 3.30 -3.51 -5.85
N LEU A 178 4.61 -3.46 -6.02
CA LEU A 178 5.49 -4.62 -6.09
C LEU A 178 6.13 -4.82 -4.71
N ALA A 179 6.08 -6.03 -4.18
CA ALA A 179 6.62 -6.34 -2.86
C ALA A 179 7.17 -7.77 -2.81
N LYS A 180 7.97 -8.06 -1.80
CA LYS A 180 8.32 -9.41 -1.40
C LYS A 180 7.33 -9.88 -0.32
N GLN A 181 6.76 -11.05 -0.51
CA GLN A 181 5.91 -11.71 0.47
C GLN A 181 6.68 -12.87 1.10
N SER A 182 6.75 -12.91 2.42
CA SER A 182 7.34 -14.03 3.14
C SER A 182 6.46 -15.27 3.07
N SER A 183 7.05 -16.42 2.78
CA SER A 183 6.39 -17.73 2.78
C SER A 183 7.31 -18.76 3.46
N PRO A 184 6.79 -19.95 3.82
CA PRO A 184 7.61 -21.04 4.32
C PRO A 184 8.72 -21.48 3.36
N GLN A 185 8.55 -21.21 2.05
CA GLN A 185 9.53 -21.52 0.99
C GLN A 185 10.52 -20.40 0.74
N GLY A 186 10.42 -19.29 1.46
CA GLY A 186 11.23 -18.08 1.28
C GLY A 186 10.42 -16.89 0.84
N GLU A 187 11.10 -15.88 0.28
CA GLU A 187 10.46 -14.68 -0.23
C GLU A 187 9.95 -14.90 -1.67
N LEU A 188 8.70 -14.49 -1.90
CA LEU A 188 8.02 -14.56 -3.19
C LEU A 188 7.73 -13.15 -3.70
N ASP A 189 7.90 -12.94 -5.00
CA ASP A 189 7.49 -11.68 -5.62
C ASP A 189 5.96 -11.61 -5.72
N ALA A 190 5.40 -10.52 -5.22
CA ALA A 190 3.98 -10.23 -5.26
C ALA A 190 3.73 -8.92 -6.03
N VAL A 191 2.77 -8.95 -6.94
CA VAL A 191 2.27 -7.78 -7.65
C VAL A 191 0.84 -7.53 -7.19
N SER A 192 0.58 -6.37 -6.62
CA SER A 192 -0.75 -5.96 -6.19
C SER A 192 -1.24 -4.80 -7.06
N LYS A 193 -2.27 -5.02 -7.87
CA LYS A 193 -3.01 -3.95 -8.56
C LYS A 193 -4.11 -3.43 -7.64
N ILE A 194 -4.18 -2.11 -7.51
CA ILE A 194 -5.00 -1.42 -6.51
C ILE A 194 -5.94 -0.46 -7.22
N GLY A 195 -7.23 -0.57 -6.97
CA GLY A 195 -8.21 0.26 -7.66
C GLY A 195 -9.54 0.37 -6.93
N ASP A 196 -10.54 0.95 -7.62
CA ASP A 196 -11.88 1.21 -7.10
C ASP A 196 -11.82 1.97 -5.76
N TYR A 197 -11.09 3.08 -5.74
CA TYR A 197 -10.99 3.93 -4.55
C TYR A 197 -12.32 4.62 -4.25
N ARG A 198 -12.80 4.47 -3.02
CA ARG A 198 -14.04 5.08 -2.51
C ARG A 198 -13.80 5.71 -1.16
N SER A 199 -14.60 6.72 -0.82
CA SER A 199 -14.51 7.39 0.48
C SER A 199 -15.15 6.55 1.59
N VAL A 200 -14.40 6.35 2.67
CA VAL A 200 -14.85 5.72 3.92
C VAL A 200 -14.46 6.62 5.08
N GLY A 201 -15.41 7.23 5.75
CA GLY A 201 -15.13 8.18 6.84
C GLY A 201 -14.32 9.41 6.40
N GLY A 202 -14.35 9.78 5.12
CA GLY A 202 -13.61 10.91 4.56
C GLY A 202 -12.22 10.56 4.02
N ILE A 203 -11.75 9.31 4.15
CA ILE A 203 -10.51 8.81 3.56
C ILE A 203 -10.77 7.93 2.35
N MET A 204 -9.92 8.01 1.33
CA MET A 204 -10.03 7.20 0.12
C MET A 204 -9.39 5.83 0.35
N MET A 205 -10.21 4.78 0.28
CA MET A 205 -9.78 3.39 0.44
C MET A 205 -9.98 2.61 -0.85
N PRO A 206 -9.02 1.75 -1.23
CA PRO A 206 -9.20 0.85 -2.38
C PRO A 206 -10.26 -0.21 -2.05
N HIS A 207 -11.24 -0.38 -2.93
CA HIS A 207 -12.28 -1.40 -2.78
C HIS A 207 -12.01 -2.65 -3.62
N LYS A 208 -10.99 -2.62 -4.47
CA LYS A 208 -10.52 -3.79 -5.22
C LYS A 208 -9.01 -3.85 -5.18
N ILE A 209 -8.48 -5.01 -4.79
CA ILE A 209 -7.05 -5.31 -4.86
C ILE A 209 -6.91 -6.67 -5.54
N THR A 210 -6.14 -6.73 -6.62
CA THR A 210 -5.80 -7.98 -7.30
C THR A 210 -4.35 -8.31 -7.03
N VAL A 211 -4.08 -9.39 -6.34
CA VAL A 211 -2.72 -9.84 -5.99
C VAL A 211 -2.33 -11.02 -6.86
N GLN A 212 -1.16 -10.94 -7.47
CA GLN A 212 -0.54 -12.05 -8.19
C GLN A 212 0.72 -12.50 -7.47
N VAL A 213 0.76 -13.77 -7.10
CA VAL A 213 1.92 -14.44 -6.48
C VAL A 213 2.09 -15.79 -7.14
N MET A 214 3.29 -16.12 -7.63
CA MET A 214 3.60 -17.39 -8.30
C MET A 214 2.63 -17.75 -9.46
N GLY A 215 2.15 -16.74 -10.19
CA GLY A 215 1.17 -16.94 -11.28
C GLY A 215 -0.27 -17.20 -10.83
N MET A 216 -0.54 -17.26 -9.52
CA MET A 216 -1.87 -17.34 -8.96
C MET A 216 -2.43 -15.95 -8.68
N GLU A 217 -3.69 -15.75 -9.11
CA GLU A 217 -4.40 -14.50 -8.89
C GLU A 217 -5.39 -14.64 -7.73
N GLN A 218 -5.42 -13.65 -6.86
CA GLN A 218 -6.38 -13.48 -5.79
C GLN A 218 -7.03 -12.10 -5.93
N VAL A 219 -8.35 -12.04 -5.97
CA VAL A 219 -9.08 -10.79 -6.08
C VAL A 219 -9.80 -10.50 -4.76
N MET A 220 -9.35 -9.44 -4.08
CA MET A 220 -9.99 -8.96 -2.86
C MET A 220 -10.91 -7.79 -3.19
N LYS A 221 -12.14 -7.83 -2.63
CA LYS A 221 -13.13 -6.77 -2.77
C LYS A 221 -13.68 -6.40 -1.40
N ILE A 222 -13.67 -5.11 -1.05
CA ILE A 222 -14.32 -4.61 0.17
C ILE A 222 -15.84 -4.70 -0.01
N VAL A 223 -16.48 -5.43 0.90
CA VAL A 223 -17.94 -5.54 1.01
C VAL A 223 -18.50 -4.44 1.90
N SER A 224 -17.81 -4.19 3.03
CA SER A 224 -18.15 -3.11 3.95
C SER A 224 -16.90 -2.56 4.62
N ALA A 225 -16.91 -1.26 4.90
CA ALA A 225 -15.89 -0.61 5.70
C ALA A 225 -16.53 0.54 6.49
N GLU A 226 -16.17 0.65 7.76
CA GLU A 226 -16.65 1.69 8.66
C GLU A 226 -15.54 2.17 9.58
N VAL A 227 -15.59 3.44 9.95
CA VAL A 227 -14.69 4.06 10.92
C VAL A 227 -15.45 4.34 12.22
N GLY A 228 -14.78 4.22 13.36
CA GLY A 228 -15.38 4.45 14.66
C GLY A 228 -14.50 3.95 15.80
N ASP A 229 -15.09 3.92 16.99
CA ASP A 229 -14.45 3.33 18.15
C ASP A 229 -14.45 1.81 18.05
N ILE A 230 -13.33 1.20 18.40
CA ILE A 230 -13.11 -0.23 18.35
C ILE A 230 -12.89 -0.77 19.75
N ASP A 231 -13.65 -1.79 20.11
CA ASP A 231 -13.43 -2.54 21.35
C ASP A 231 -12.00 -3.12 21.35
N PRO A 232 -11.17 -2.79 22.36
CA PRO A 232 -9.80 -3.34 22.48
C PRO A 232 -9.74 -4.87 22.44
N ALA A 233 -10.79 -5.56 22.86
CA ALA A 233 -10.85 -7.02 22.85
C ALA A 233 -10.77 -7.60 21.43
N LEU A 234 -11.23 -6.87 20.41
CA LEU A 234 -11.24 -7.30 19.01
C LEU A 234 -9.83 -7.33 18.38
N VAL A 235 -8.89 -6.56 18.90
CA VAL A 235 -7.50 -6.47 18.42
C VAL A 235 -6.49 -7.12 19.38
N ALA A 236 -6.96 -7.65 20.50
CA ALA A 236 -6.10 -8.33 21.47
C ALA A 236 -5.61 -9.69 20.92
N ALA A 237 -4.37 -10.03 21.22
CA ALA A 237 -3.88 -11.39 20.97
C ALA A 237 -4.76 -12.43 21.70
N PRO A 238 -5.12 -13.54 21.05
CA PRO A 238 -5.89 -14.62 21.67
C PRO A 238 -5.21 -15.23 22.89
N ALA A 239 -5.96 -15.96 23.72
CA ALA A 239 -5.44 -16.53 24.95
C ALA A 239 -4.33 -17.56 24.73
N ASP A 240 -4.45 -18.38 23.68
CA ASP A 240 -3.44 -19.37 23.27
C ASP A 240 -2.12 -18.70 22.83
N VAL A 241 -2.18 -17.57 22.11
CA VAL A 241 -1.00 -16.76 21.78
C VAL A 241 -0.38 -16.14 23.03
N LYS A 242 -1.23 -15.61 23.95
CA LYS A 242 -0.76 -15.01 25.21
C LYS A 242 -0.01 -16.02 26.07
N ALA A 243 -0.44 -17.28 26.06
CA ALA A 243 0.22 -18.38 26.79
C ALA A 243 1.63 -18.69 26.26
N LEU A 244 1.97 -18.29 25.03
CA LEU A 244 3.31 -18.44 24.45
C LEU A 244 4.31 -17.38 24.91
N LYS A 245 3.83 -16.27 25.51
CA LYS A 245 4.71 -15.28 26.15
C LYS A 245 5.30 -15.93 27.39
N LYS A 246 6.57 -16.34 27.32
CA LYS A 246 7.30 -16.70 28.54
C LYS A 246 7.42 -15.46 29.44
N PRO A 247 7.29 -15.61 30.78
CA PRO A 247 7.51 -14.53 31.72
C PRO A 247 8.94 -13.99 31.63
#